data_eac0aea829c636a19a2daed52680badf
#
_entry.id   eac0aea829c636a19a2daed52680badf
#
_cell.length_a   1.000
_cell.length_b   1.000
_cell.length_c   1.000
_cell.angle_alpha   90.00
_cell.angle_beta   90.00
_cell.angle_gamma   90.00
#
_symmetry.space_group_name_H-M   'P 1'
#
loop_
_entity.id
_entity.type
_entity.pdbx_description
1 polymer ?
#
loop_
_entity_poly.entity_id
_entity_poly.type
_entity_poly.pdbx_seq_one_letter_code
_entity_poly.pdbx_strand_id
1 'polypeptide(L)'
;YQFFYQFLLLLNWFHEKILKILYMSVSNDKLKALQLTLDKLEKSYGKGTVMKLGDAPIEAMEAISTGSLGLDIALGIGGVPKGRVIEIYGPESSGKTTLATHIIAEAQKKGGIAAFIDAEHAFDQFYAKKLGVDIENLLISQPDNGEQALEIADNLIRSGAIDVIVIDSVAALVPKGEIEGEMGDSKMGLHARLMSQALRKLTGSISKTKCCCIFINQLRDKIGVMFGSPETTTGGNALKFYASVRLDIRRIAQIKDSDEVSGNRVKVKIVKNKVAPPFRIAEFDVMFGQGISKVGEIIDLGVEYGIVKKAGSWFSYGDTKLGQGRDGVKQLLLDNPELSDELEAKIKAVVTGENIMVEPED
;
A
#
# COMPACT_ATOMS: atom_id res chain seq x y z
N TYR A 1 56.94 47.25 -14.56
CA TYR A 1 55.56 46.68 -14.79
C TYR A 1 55.48 45.17 -14.43
N GLN A 2 56.49 44.38 -14.77
CA GLN A 2 56.52 42.94 -14.55
C GLN A 2 56.60 42.52 -13.06
N PHE A 3 57.33 43.30 -12.23
CA PHE A 3 57.44 43.08 -10.79
C PHE A 3 56.10 43.36 -10.03
N PHE A 4 55.36 44.35 -10.47
CA PHE A 4 54.09 44.73 -9.89
C PHE A 4 53.00 43.70 -10.19
N TYR A 5 53.03 43.09 -11.38
CA TYR A 5 52.08 42.03 -11.77
C TYR A 5 52.33 40.73 -11.00
N GLN A 6 53.61 40.36 -10.78
CA GLN A 6 53.94 39.19 -9.95
C GLN A 6 53.55 39.38 -8.48
N PHE A 7 53.70 40.61 -7.97
CA PHE A 7 53.30 40.94 -6.60
C PHE A 7 51.76 40.84 -6.40
N LEU A 8 50.96 41.27 -7.37
CA LEU A 8 49.52 41.14 -7.36
C LEU A 8 49.05 39.67 -7.45
N LEU A 9 49.71 38.84 -8.22
CA LEU A 9 49.41 37.39 -8.31
C LEU A 9 49.73 36.67 -6.99
N LEU A 10 50.82 37.03 -6.33
CA LEU A 10 51.21 36.52 -5.01
C LEU A 10 50.19 36.94 -3.94
N LEU A 11 49.71 38.17 -3.93
CA LEU A 11 48.66 38.66 -3.04
C LEU A 11 47.35 37.95 -3.23
N ASN A 12 46.93 37.70 -4.48
CA ASN A 12 45.72 36.97 -4.77
C ASN A 12 45.82 35.49 -4.33
N TRP A 13 46.95 34.84 -4.58
CA TRP A 13 47.21 33.48 -4.14
C TRP A 13 47.21 33.35 -2.60
N PHE A 14 47.80 34.31 -1.87
CA PHE A 14 47.76 34.37 -0.41
C PHE A 14 46.33 34.60 0.10
N HIS A 15 45.58 35.48 -0.54
CA HIS A 15 44.18 35.75 -0.19
C HIS A 15 43.30 34.52 -0.36
N GLU A 16 43.40 33.80 -1.47
CA GLU A 16 42.68 32.56 -1.68
C GLU A 16 43.05 31.46 -0.68
N LYS A 17 44.33 31.32 -0.33
CA LYS A 17 44.76 30.35 0.68
C LYS A 17 44.24 30.70 2.08
N ILE A 18 44.26 31.96 2.47
CA ILE A 18 43.71 32.41 3.76
C ILE A 18 42.20 32.17 3.82
N LEU A 19 41.44 32.50 2.76
CA LEU A 19 40.02 32.23 2.69
C LEU A 19 39.71 30.73 2.79
N LYS A 20 40.51 29.89 2.14
CA LYS A 20 40.34 28.42 2.20
C LYS A 20 40.62 27.86 3.59
N ILE A 21 41.66 28.37 4.28
CA ILE A 21 42.01 27.99 5.65
C ILE A 21 40.92 28.46 6.63
N LEU A 22 40.41 29.69 6.50
CA LEU A 22 39.30 30.21 7.30
C LEU A 22 38.01 29.40 7.08
N TYR A 23 37.69 29.07 5.85
CA TYR A 23 36.51 28.24 5.52
C TYR A 23 36.60 26.82 6.10
N MET A 24 37.83 26.21 6.05
CA MET A 24 38.08 24.90 6.65
C MET A 24 38.03 24.94 8.19
N SER A 25 38.48 26.00 8.84
CA SER A 25 38.43 26.14 10.30
C SER A 25 37.00 26.32 10.80
N VAL A 26 36.23 27.18 10.16
CA VAL A 26 34.79 27.39 10.47
C VAL A 26 33.99 26.11 10.24
N SER A 27 34.33 25.31 9.21
CA SER A 27 33.71 24.02 8.96
C SER A 27 34.01 23.00 10.08
N ASN A 28 35.27 22.96 10.56
CA ASN A 28 35.70 22.06 11.65
C ASN A 28 35.04 22.40 12.99
N ASP A 29 34.89 23.68 13.32
CA ASP A 29 34.24 24.08 14.57
C ASP A 29 32.74 23.78 14.56
N LYS A 30 32.06 23.92 13.40
CA LYS A 30 30.67 23.50 13.23
C LYS A 30 30.50 21.97 13.38
N LEU A 31 31.43 21.20 12.81
CA LEU A 31 31.39 19.73 12.92
C LEU A 31 31.61 19.27 14.36
N LYS A 32 32.55 19.89 15.10
CA LYS A 32 32.79 19.62 16.53
C LYS A 32 31.56 19.95 17.38
N ALA A 33 30.95 21.11 17.16
CA ALA A 33 29.72 21.51 17.87
C ALA A 33 28.56 20.54 17.58
N LEU A 34 28.41 20.09 16.31
CA LEU A 34 27.44 19.09 15.92
C LEU A 34 27.68 17.76 16.64
N GLN A 35 28.95 17.27 16.66
CA GLN A 35 29.31 16.01 17.32
C GLN A 35 28.97 16.03 18.80
N LEU A 36 29.33 17.11 19.49
CA LEU A 36 28.99 17.28 20.92
C LEU A 36 27.47 17.25 21.16
N THR A 37 26.71 17.82 20.23
CA THR A 37 25.26 17.81 20.31
C THR A 37 24.68 16.39 20.07
N LEU A 38 25.22 15.66 19.09
CA LEU A 38 24.84 14.27 18.82
C LEU A 38 25.14 13.37 20.02
N ASP A 39 26.34 13.49 20.61
CA ASP A 39 26.74 12.73 21.81
C ASP A 39 25.80 13.01 23.01
N LYS A 40 25.37 14.28 23.17
CA LYS A 40 24.41 14.66 24.19
C LYS A 40 23.02 14.06 23.96
N LEU A 41 22.56 14.06 22.69
CA LEU A 41 21.28 13.47 22.31
C LEU A 41 21.29 11.94 22.51
N GLU A 42 22.38 11.28 22.12
CA GLU A 42 22.52 9.82 22.37
C GLU A 42 22.51 9.46 23.85
N LYS A 43 23.16 10.27 24.70
CA LYS A 43 23.12 10.08 26.16
C LYS A 43 21.71 10.29 26.74
N SER A 44 20.95 11.25 26.21
CA SER A 44 19.63 11.59 26.73
C SER A 44 18.51 10.68 26.23
N TYR A 45 18.60 10.21 24.98
CA TYR A 45 17.51 9.51 24.27
C TYR A 45 17.89 8.11 23.77
N GLY A 46 19.14 7.70 23.92
CA GLY A 46 19.65 6.41 23.48
C GLY A 46 20.35 6.45 22.11
N LYS A 47 21.12 5.39 21.82
CA LYS A 47 21.84 5.24 20.54
C LYS A 47 20.86 5.18 19.36
N GLY A 48 21.25 5.83 18.25
CA GLY A 48 20.44 5.84 17.03
C GLY A 48 19.31 6.88 17.02
N THR A 49 19.22 7.76 18.04
CA THR A 49 18.24 8.85 18.08
C THR A 49 18.39 9.81 16.89
N VAL A 50 19.64 10.06 16.50
CA VAL A 50 19.98 10.80 15.28
C VAL A 50 21.03 9.99 14.53
N MET A 51 20.76 9.69 13.26
CA MET A 51 21.69 8.98 12.40
C MET A 51 21.84 9.69 11.05
N LYS A 52 22.98 9.56 10.43
CA LYS A 52 23.13 10.02 9.04
C LYS A 52 22.46 9.01 8.12
N LEU A 53 21.63 9.50 7.20
CA LEU A 53 20.91 8.63 6.29
C LEU A 53 21.82 7.73 5.43
N GLY A 54 23.04 8.23 5.09
CA GLY A 54 24.03 7.46 4.34
C GLY A 54 24.73 6.36 5.13
N ASP A 55 24.68 6.40 6.48
CA ASP A 55 25.30 5.40 7.34
C ASP A 55 24.35 4.21 7.64
N ALA A 56 23.06 4.39 7.36
CA ALA A 56 22.06 3.33 7.51
C ALA A 56 22.00 2.49 6.23
N PRO A 57 21.97 1.15 6.34
CA PRO A 57 21.69 0.32 5.19
C PRO A 57 20.32 0.69 4.61
N ILE A 58 20.24 0.86 3.30
CA ILE A 58 18.95 1.07 2.62
C ILE A 58 18.21 -0.26 2.66
N GLU A 59 17.39 -0.48 3.69
CA GLU A 59 16.49 -1.62 3.73
C GLU A 59 15.40 -1.42 2.67
N ALA A 60 15.26 -2.39 1.77
CA ALA A 60 14.12 -2.42 0.87
C ALA A 60 12.82 -2.51 1.70
N MET A 61 11.82 -1.70 1.34
CA MET A 61 10.55 -1.70 2.06
C MET A 61 9.83 -3.03 1.82
N GLU A 62 9.58 -3.76 2.91
CA GLU A 62 8.79 -4.97 2.86
C GLU A 62 7.35 -4.67 2.47
N ALA A 63 6.75 -5.53 1.64
CA ALA A 63 5.39 -5.41 1.17
C ALA A 63 4.61 -6.73 1.30
N ILE A 64 3.30 -6.60 1.48
CA ILE A 64 2.35 -7.70 1.42
C ILE A 64 1.63 -7.61 0.07
N SER A 65 1.65 -8.68 -0.73
CA SER A 65 0.91 -8.76 -2.00
C SER A 65 -0.57 -8.46 -1.78
N THR A 66 -1.18 -7.84 -2.75
CA THR A 66 -2.63 -7.56 -2.74
C THR A 66 -3.46 -8.73 -3.28
N GLY A 67 -2.81 -9.77 -3.81
CA GLY A 67 -3.45 -10.84 -4.55
C GLY A 67 -3.76 -10.47 -6.01
N SER A 68 -3.58 -9.21 -6.39
CA SER A 68 -3.66 -8.72 -7.76
C SER A 68 -2.27 -8.36 -8.26
N LEU A 69 -1.80 -9.07 -9.30
CA LEU A 69 -0.50 -8.84 -9.89
C LEU A 69 -0.39 -7.42 -10.46
N GLY A 70 -1.43 -6.95 -11.13
CA GLY A 70 -1.46 -5.60 -11.70
C GLY A 70 -1.41 -4.51 -10.64
N LEU A 71 -2.10 -4.70 -9.50
CA LEU A 71 -2.06 -3.73 -8.41
C LEU A 71 -0.70 -3.75 -7.69
N ASP A 72 -0.10 -4.91 -7.50
CA ASP A 72 1.23 -5.05 -6.91
C ASP A 72 2.30 -4.33 -7.76
N ILE A 73 2.23 -4.48 -9.08
CA ILE A 73 3.06 -3.74 -10.04
C ILE A 73 2.80 -2.23 -9.95
N ALA A 74 1.54 -1.83 -9.92
CA ALA A 74 1.16 -0.42 -9.86
C ALA A 74 1.60 0.26 -8.56
N LEU A 75 1.61 -0.47 -7.44
CA LEU A 75 2.13 -0.01 -6.14
C LEU A 75 3.64 0.21 -6.14
N GLY A 76 4.39 -0.45 -7.04
CA GLY A 76 5.81 -0.23 -7.31
C GLY A 76 6.77 -0.89 -6.32
N ILE A 77 6.27 -1.57 -5.30
CA ILE A 77 7.05 -2.33 -4.30
C ILE A 77 6.56 -3.77 -4.14
N GLY A 78 5.69 -4.24 -5.06
CA GLY A 78 5.14 -5.60 -5.05
C GLY A 78 4.02 -5.83 -4.04
N GLY A 79 3.30 -4.78 -3.63
CA GLY A 79 2.16 -4.87 -2.72
C GLY A 79 1.99 -3.66 -1.81
N VAL A 80 1.20 -3.81 -0.74
CA VAL A 80 1.01 -2.77 0.28
C VAL A 80 2.17 -2.75 1.27
N PRO A 81 2.71 -1.57 1.63
CA PRO A 81 3.90 -1.46 2.49
C PRO A 81 3.62 -1.90 3.93
N LYS A 82 4.53 -2.71 4.51
CA LYS A 82 4.56 -3.00 5.94
C LYS A 82 4.97 -1.74 6.74
N GLY A 83 4.51 -1.65 7.98
CA GLY A 83 4.81 -0.51 8.85
C GLY A 83 4.12 0.80 8.46
N ARG A 84 3.03 0.73 7.67
CA ARG A 84 2.33 1.90 7.15
C ARG A 84 0.81 1.77 7.30
N VAL A 85 0.18 2.95 7.30
CA VAL A 85 -1.28 3.08 7.23
C VAL A 85 -1.70 3.13 5.76
N ILE A 86 -2.67 2.28 5.41
CA ILE A 86 -3.27 2.18 4.08
C ILE A 86 -4.74 2.54 4.19
N GLU A 87 -5.28 3.29 3.24
CA GLU A 87 -6.71 3.52 3.11
C GLU A 87 -7.21 2.91 1.80
N ILE A 88 -8.20 2.02 1.89
CA ILE A 88 -8.94 1.47 0.74
C ILE A 88 -10.34 2.06 0.80
N TYR A 89 -10.74 2.82 -0.21
CA TYR A 89 -12.04 3.46 -0.23
C TYR A 89 -12.70 3.42 -1.61
N GLY A 90 -14.00 3.57 -1.63
CA GLY A 90 -14.80 3.53 -2.85
C GLY A 90 -16.29 3.40 -2.55
N PRO A 91 -17.13 3.38 -3.59
CA PRO A 91 -18.56 3.15 -3.46
C PRO A 91 -18.89 1.81 -2.78
N GLU A 92 -20.12 1.65 -2.37
CA GLU A 92 -20.63 0.36 -1.90
C GLU A 92 -20.48 -0.72 -2.98
N SER A 93 -20.24 -1.96 -2.55
CA SER A 93 -20.08 -3.13 -3.43
C SER A 93 -18.98 -2.99 -4.50
N SER A 94 -17.97 -2.12 -4.27
CA SER A 94 -16.85 -1.94 -5.19
C SER A 94 -15.71 -2.96 -5.02
N GLY A 95 -15.77 -3.83 -3.97
CA GLY A 95 -14.75 -4.84 -3.70
C GLY A 95 -13.70 -4.44 -2.66
N LYS A 96 -13.95 -3.41 -1.82
CA LYS A 96 -13.03 -2.95 -0.76
C LYS A 96 -12.65 -4.06 0.20
N THR A 97 -13.65 -4.69 0.82
CA THR A 97 -13.47 -5.80 1.78
C THR A 97 -12.84 -7.01 1.10
N THR A 98 -13.23 -7.32 -0.14
CA THR A 98 -12.64 -8.41 -0.93
C THR A 98 -11.13 -8.19 -1.12
N LEU A 99 -10.71 -6.98 -1.52
CA LEU A 99 -9.28 -6.64 -1.68
C LEU A 99 -8.52 -6.75 -0.35
N ALA A 100 -9.08 -6.21 0.74
CA ALA A 100 -8.46 -6.31 2.07
C ALA A 100 -8.34 -7.76 2.55
N THR A 101 -9.35 -8.59 2.29
CA THR A 101 -9.35 -10.03 2.61
C THR A 101 -8.29 -10.80 1.80
N HIS A 102 -8.08 -10.47 0.52
CA HIS A 102 -6.98 -11.03 -0.25
C HIS A 102 -5.61 -10.66 0.34
N ILE A 103 -5.42 -9.41 0.80
CA ILE A 103 -4.17 -8.99 1.45
C ILE A 103 -3.92 -9.82 2.72
N ILE A 104 -4.97 -10.11 3.51
CA ILE A 104 -4.87 -11.01 4.67
C ILE A 104 -4.42 -12.40 4.22
N ALA A 105 -5.07 -13.00 3.21
CA ALA A 105 -4.72 -14.32 2.70
C ALA A 105 -3.25 -14.37 2.22
N GLU A 106 -2.79 -13.34 1.51
CA GLU A 106 -1.40 -13.26 1.04
C GLU A 106 -0.39 -13.08 2.20
N ALA A 107 -0.77 -12.37 3.26
CA ALA A 107 0.05 -12.28 4.47
C ALA A 107 0.18 -13.64 5.17
N GLN A 108 -0.94 -14.36 5.36
CA GLN A 108 -0.97 -15.67 6.00
C GLN A 108 -0.22 -16.74 5.19
N LYS A 109 -0.29 -16.72 3.85
CA LYS A 109 0.50 -17.61 2.97
C LYS A 109 2.01 -17.48 3.20
N LYS A 110 2.48 -16.32 3.65
CA LYS A 110 3.89 -16.07 4.03
C LYS A 110 4.18 -16.34 5.51
N GLY A 111 3.25 -16.95 6.25
CA GLY A 111 3.35 -17.22 7.68
C GLY A 111 3.08 -16.01 8.57
N GLY A 112 2.52 -14.92 8.02
CA GLY A 112 2.17 -13.72 8.78
C GLY A 112 0.88 -13.90 9.59
N ILE A 113 0.79 -13.18 10.72
CA ILE A 113 -0.38 -13.16 11.58
C ILE A 113 -1.27 -11.97 11.22
N ALA A 114 -2.56 -12.25 11.03
CA ALA A 114 -3.55 -11.27 10.59
C ALA A 114 -4.64 -11.05 11.65
N ALA A 115 -5.13 -9.80 11.70
CA ALA A 115 -6.28 -9.43 12.52
C ALA A 115 -7.32 -8.66 11.69
N PHE A 116 -8.59 -8.85 12.02
CA PHE A 116 -9.72 -8.16 11.41
C PHE A 116 -10.60 -7.53 12.48
N ILE A 117 -10.75 -6.22 12.45
CA ILE A 117 -11.68 -5.47 13.31
C ILE A 117 -12.95 -5.21 12.50
N ASP A 118 -13.97 -5.99 12.77
CA ASP A 118 -15.27 -5.95 12.09
C ASP A 118 -16.23 -5.01 12.83
N ALA A 119 -16.13 -3.72 12.55
CA ALA A 119 -17.00 -2.70 13.14
C ALA A 119 -18.39 -2.65 12.47
N GLU A 120 -18.56 -3.26 11.30
CA GLU A 120 -19.84 -3.36 10.59
C GLU A 120 -20.64 -4.61 11.01
N HIS A 121 -20.01 -5.56 11.73
CA HIS A 121 -20.59 -6.87 12.10
C HIS A 121 -21.08 -7.69 10.89
N ALA A 122 -20.32 -7.62 9.79
CA ALA A 122 -20.71 -8.17 8.49
C ALA A 122 -19.65 -9.10 7.89
N PHE A 123 -18.66 -9.56 8.67
CA PHE A 123 -17.60 -10.44 8.19
C PHE A 123 -18.13 -11.82 7.80
N ASP A 124 -17.97 -12.20 6.52
CA ASP A 124 -18.34 -13.51 6.00
C ASP A 124 -17.12 -14.46 6.02
N GLN A 125 -17.09 -15.35 6.99
CA GLN A 125 -16.04 -16.36 7.16
C GLN A 125 -15.99 -17.37 6.01
N PHE A 126 -17.15 -17.72 5.41
CA PHE A 126 -17.20 -18.67 4.30
C PHE A 126 -16.60 -18.06 3.04
N TYR A 127 -16.90 -16.79 2.79
CA TYR A 127 -16.29 -16.07 1.70
C TYR A 127 -14.81 -15.87 1.91
N ALA A 128 -14.37 -15.45 3.11
CA ALA A 128 -12.97 -15.30 3.45
C ALA A 128 -12.17 -16.59 3.21
N LYS A 129 -12.71 -17.74 3.62
CA LYS A 129 -12.11 -19.07 3.38
C LYS A 129 -11.95 -19.35 1.87
N LYS A 130 -12.93 -19.01 1.06
CA LYS A 130 -12.87 -19.16 -0.41
C LYS A 130 -11.80 -18.27 -1.05
N LEU A 131 -11.52 -17.11 -0.45
CA LEU A 131 -10.44 -16.21 -0.87
C LEU A 131 -9.04 -16.68 -0.42
N GLY A 132 -8.97 -17.77 0.34
CA GLY A 132 -7.71 -18.38 0.79
C GLY A 132 -7.27 -17.93 2.18
N VAL A 133 -8.15 -17.27 2.95
CA VAL A 133 -7.86 -16.94 4.35
C VAL A 133 -7.89 -18.19 5.21
N ASP A 134 -6.86 -18.38 6.00
CA ASP A 134 -6.85 -19.33 7.12
C ASP A 134 -7.69 -18.77 8.26
N ILE A 135 -8.97 -19.16 8.29
CA ILE A 135 -9.95 -18.66 9.25
C ILE A 135 -9.68 -19.15 10.69
N GLU A 136 -9.00 -20.30 10.85
CA GLU A 136 -8.66 -20.86 12.16
C GLU A 136 -7.60 -19.99 12.87
N ASN A 137 -6.74 -19.31 12.12
CA ASN A 137 -5.66 -18.48 12.62
C ASN A 137 -5.92 -16.98 12.41
N LEU A 138 -7.10 -16.57 11.92
CA LEU A 138 -7.47 -15.17 11.81
C LEU A 138 -8.01 -14.64 13.14
N LEU A 139 -7.37 -13.60 13.69
CA LEU A 139 -7.91 -12.89 14.85
C LEU A 139 -9.03 -11.97 14.41
N ILE A 140 -10.22 -12.13 14.96
CA ILE A 140 -11.38 -11.27 14.68
C ILE A 140 -11.88 -10.61 15.95
N SER A 141 -12.28 -9.33 15.84
CA SER A 141 -12.92 -8.57 16.92
C SER A 141 -14.11 -7.79 16.38
N GLN A 142 -15.20 -7.78 17.12
CA GLN A 142 -16.43 -7.05 16.81
C GLN A 142 -16.73 -6.06 17.94
N PRO A 143 -16.14 -4.86 17.90
CA PRO A 143 -16.24 -3.87 18.97
C PRO A 143 -17.59 -3.15 18.96
N ASP A 144 -18.05 -2.70 20.16
CA ASP A 144 -19.30 -1.98 20.33
C ASP A 144 -19.23 -0.51 19.93
N ASN A 145 -18.04 0.08 19.89
CA ASN A 145 -17.82 1.49 19.56
C ASN A 145 -16.43 1.73 18.96
N GLY A 146 -16.23 2.93 18.40
CA GLY A 146 -14.98 3.30 17.71
C GLY A 146 -13.77 3.39 18.64
N GLU A 147 -13.92 3.85 19.88
CA GLU A 147 -12.85 3.88 20.87
C GLU A 147 -12.34 2.48 21.18
N GLN A 148 -13.24 1.53 21.43
CA GLN A 148 -12.91 0.13 21.71
C GLN A 148 -12.21 -0.51 20.50
N ALA A 149 -12.73 -0.29 19.28
CA ALA A 149 -12.12 -0.79 18.05
C ALA A 149 -10.66 -0.34 17.90
N LEU A 150 -10.42 0.95 18.08
CA LEU A 150 -9.10 1.55 17.89
C LEU A 150 -8.14 1.22 19.04
N GLU A 151 -8.63 0.99 20.24
CA GLU A 151 -7.83 0.54 21.38
C GLU A 151 -7.42 -0.93 21.25
N ILE A 152 -8.31 -1.80 20.78
CA ILE A 152 -7.99 -3.20 20.44
C ILE A 152 -6.92 -3.23 19.36
N ALA A 153 -7.09 -2.43 18.28
CA ALA A 153 -6.11 -2.33 17.23
C ALA A 153 -4.74 -1.85 17.75
N ASP A 154 -4.69 -0.83 18.61
CA ASP A 154 -3.44 -0.33 19.22
C ASP A 154 -2.72 -1.41 20.02
N ASN A 155 -3.46 -2.16 20.85
CA ASN A 155 -2.90 -3.23 21.67
C ASN A 155 -2.35 -4.38 20.81
N LEU A 156 -3.10 -4.82 19.78
CA LEU A 156 -2.64 -5.84 18.85
C LEU A 156 -1.38 -5.41 18.08
N ILE A 157 -1.35 -4.19 17.55
CA ILE A 157 -0.19 -3.64 16.85
C ILE A 157 1.03 -3.55 17.77
N ARG A 158 0.83 -3.08 19.02
CA ARG A 158 1.92 -2.94 20.02
C ARG A 158 2.52 -4.26 20.45
N SER A 159 1.79 -5.35 20.34
CA SER A 159 2.34 -6.69 20.62
C SER A 159 3.54 -7.04 19.74
N GLY A 160 3.64 -6.41 18.55
CA GLY A 160 4.68 -6.70 17.55
C GLY A 160 4.51 -8.03 16.83
N ALA A 161 3.42 -8.75 17.10
CA ALA A 161 3.16 -10.07 16.49
C ALA A 161 2.29 -10.00 15.22
N ILE A 162 1.60 -8.87 14.99
CA ILE A 162 0.64 -8.73 13.89
C ILE A 162 1.31 -8.15 12.66
N ASP A 163 1.26 -8.86 11.55
CA ASP A 163 1.78 -8.42 10.24
C ASP A 163 0.79 -7.52 9.50
N VAL A 164 -0.50 -7.85 9.56
CA VAL A 164 -1.56 -7.07 8.94
C VAL A 164 -2.79 -6.99 9.84
N ILE A 165 -3.34 -5.79 9.95
CA ILE A 165 -4.62 -5.55 10.61
C ILE A 165 -5.54 -4.75 9.69
N VAL A 166 -6.78 -5.23 9.55
CA VAL A 166 -7.83 -4.56 8.76
C VAL A 166 -8.89 -4.02 9.71
N ILE A 167 -9.35 -2.79 9.48
CA ILE A 167 -10.44 -2.15 10.21
C ILE A 167 -11.56 -1.84 9.20
N ASP A 168 -12.66 -2.56 9.29
CA ASP A 168 -13.81 -2.46 8.37
C ASP A 168 -15.07 -2.07 9.14
N SER A 169 -15.58 -0.88 9.00
CA SER A 169 -15.05 0.25 8.24
C SER A 169 -14.94 1.51 9.13
N VAL A 170 -14.18 2.51 8.63
CA VAL A 170 -14.08 3.82 9.33
C VAL A 170 -15.46 4.43 9.57
N ALA A 171 -16.41 4.24 8.64
CA ALA A 171 -17.77 4.76 8.77
C ALA A 171 -18.53 4.18 9.97
N ALA A 172 -18.19 2.95 10.38
CA ALA A 172 -18.81 2.24 11.49
C ALA A 172 -18.13 2.50 12.86
N LEU A 173 -17.01 3.23 12.88
CA LEU A 173 -16.32 3.60 14.13
C LEU A 173 -17.07 4.74 14.84
N VAL A 174 -18.29 4.44 15.31
CA VAL A 174 -19.12 5.42 16.01
C VAL A 174 -18.51 5.73 17.37
N PRO A 175 -18.27 7.03 17.70
CA PRO A 175 -17.79 7.42 19.02
C PRO A 175 -18.77 7.02 20.13
N LYS A 176 -18.25 6.52 21.26
CA LYS A 176 -19.05 6.13 22.42
C LYS A 176 -20.00 7.23 22.87
N GLY A 177 -19.52 8.49 22.91
CA GLY A 177 -20.35 9.63 23.28
C GLY A 177 -21.48 9.94 22.28
N GLU A 178 -21.42 9.41 21.05
CA GLU A 178 -22.53 9.49 20.09
C GLU A 178 -23.57 8.39 20.36
N ILE A 179 -23.12 7.18 20.70
CA ILE A 179 -23.99 6.04 21.06
C ILE A 179 -24.76 6.30 22.33
N GLU A 180 -24.14 6.89 23.36
CA GLU A 180 -24.75 7.22 24.66
C GLU A 180 -25.63 8.48 24.61
N GLY A 181 -25.68 9.21 23.48
CA GLY A 181 -26.53 10.37 23.31
C GLY A 181 -27.99 10.02 22.99
N GLU A 182 -28.85 11.02 23.07
CA GLU A 182 -30.25 10.87 22.65
C GLU A 182 -30.36 10.86 21.12
N MET A 183 -31.40 10.18 20.61
CA MET A 183 -31.70 10.20 19.18
C MET A 183 -31.98 11.64 18.71
N GLY A 184 -31.17 12.11 17.74
CA GLY A 184 -31.28 13.46 17.19
C GLY A 184 -30.27 14.46 17.72
N ASP A 185 -29.45 14.08 18.73
CA ASP A 185 -28.34 14.92 19.21
C ASP A 185 -27.31 15.13 18.10
N SER A 186 -27.03 16.40 17.78
CA SER A 186 -25.97 16.75 16.83
C SER A 186 -24.61 16.80 17.56
N LYS A 187 -23.82 15.74 17.41
CA LYS A 187 -22.46 15.68 17.96
C LYS A 187 -21.40 15.83 16.88
N MET A 188 -21.48 16.96 16.15
CA MET A 188 -20.59 17.24 15.02
C MET A 188 -19.10 17.15 15.42
N GLY A 189 -18.32 16.44 14.62
CA GLY A 189 -16.86 16.39 14.72
C GLY A 189 -16.28 15.36 15.71
N LEU A 190 -17.08 14.64 16.50
CA LEU A 190 -16.58 13.62 17.41
C LEU A 190 -15.82 12.51 16.67
N HIS A 191 -16.38 12.00 15.57
CA HIS A 191 -15.75 10.97 14.74
C HIS A 191 -14.40 11.45 14.17
N ALA A 192 -14.33 12.68 13.64
CA ALA A 192 -13.07 13.24 13.12
C ALA A 192 -12.02 13.44 14.23
N ARG A 193 -12.45 13.80 15.46
CA ARG A 193 -11.57 13.92 16.64
C ARG A 193 -11.05 12.56 17.06
N LEU A 194 -11.90 11.54 17.13
CA LEU A 194 -11.53 10.16 17.45
C LEU A 194 -10.47 9.64 16.47
N MET A 195 -10.71 9.75 15.16
CA MET A 195 -9.76 9.34 14.13
C MET A 195 -8.43 10.10 14.22
N SER A 196 -8.47 11.41 14.46
CA SER A 196 -7.26 12.22 14.60
C SER A 196 -6.43 11.82 15.81
N GLN A 197 -7.06 11.49 16.93
CA GLN A 197 -6.40 11.04 18.15
C GLN A 197 -5.79 9.65 17.97
N ALA A 198 -6.56 8.71 17.43
CA ALA A 198 -6.14 7.35 17.19
C ALA A 198 -4.94 7.27 16.24
N LEU A 199 -5.01 7.94 15.10
CA LEU A 199 -3.93 7.89 14.10
C LEU A 199 -2.63 8.49 14.62
N ARG A 200 -2.67 9.54 15.46
CA ARG A 200 -1.47 10.06 16.13
C ARG A 200 -0.81 9.02 17.03
N LYS A 201 -1.62 8.19 17.72
CA LYS A 201 -1.14 7.15 18.62
C LYS A 201 -0.64 5.94 17.84
N LEU A 202 -1.43 5.45 16.88
CA LEU A 202 -1.16 4.24 16.10
C LEU A 202 0.06 4.34 15.18
N THR A 203 0.27 5.49 14.53
CA THR A 203 1.31 5.62 13.47
C THR A 203 2.71 5.28 14.00
N GLY A 204 3.03 5.70 15.22
CA GLY A 204 4.32 5.39 15.84
C GLY A 204 4.51 3.90 16.13
N SER A 205 3.46 3.22 16.61
CA SER A 205 3.46 1.78 16.89
C SER A 205 3.54 0.98 15.59
N ILE A 206 2.71 1.32 14.59
CA ILE A 206 2.68 0.72 13.25
C ILE A 206 4.07 0.73 12.61
N SER A 207 4.74 1.87 12.63
CA SER A 207 6.09 2.00 12.04
C SER A 207 7.13 1.13 12.75
N LYS A 208 7.09 1.07 14.09
CA LYS A 208 8.05 0.31 14.90
C LYS A 208 7.88 -1.20 14.77
N THR A 209 6.63 -1.67 14.71
CA THR A 209 6.29 -3.10 14.64
C THR A 209 6.24 -3.62 13.20
N LYS A 210 6.41 -2.75 12.21
CA LYS A 210 6.26 -3.08 10.78
C LYS A 210 4.87 -3.66 10.43
N CYS A 211 3.84 -3.43 11.24
CA CYS A 211 2.48 -3.88 10.96
C CYS A 211 1.88 -3.09 9.79
N CYS A 212 1.25 -3.77 8.82
CA CYS A 212 0.43 -3.13 7.78
C CYS A 212 -0.96 -2.86 8.34
N CYS A 213 -1.36 -1.58 8.50
CA CYS A 213 -2.66 -1.21 9.05
C CYS A 213 -3.56 -0.67 7.93
N ILE A 214 -4.63 -1.41 7.61
CA ILE A 214 -5.56 -1.11 6.53
C ILE A 214 -6.87 -0.60 7.11
N PHE A 215 -7.27 0.60 6.70
CA PHE A 215 -8.57 1.18 6.97
C PHE A 215 -9.44 1.09 5.71
N ILE A 216 -10.56 0.41 5.80
CA ILE A 216 -11.60 0.45 4.77
C ILE A 216 -12.48 1.66 5.04
N ASN A 217 -12.79 2.44 3.99
CA ASN A 217 -13.58 3.66 4.14
C ASN A 217 -14.66 3.76 3.06
N GLN A 218 -15.72 4.46 3.40
CA GLN A 218 -16.85 4.71 2.53
C GLN A 218 -16.79 6.13 1.96
N LEU A 219 -17.35 6.34 0.78
CA LEU A 219 -17.57 7.65 0.20
C LEU A 219 -18.89 8.25 0.69
N ARG A 220 -18.90 9.56 0.85
CA ARG A 220 -20.06 10.40 1.12
C ARG A 220 -20.00 11.64 0.24
N ASP A 221 -21.13 12.13 -0.17
CA ASP A 221 -21.21 13.36 -0.94
C ASP A 221 -21.32 14.56 -0.03
N LYS A 222 -20.52 15.57 -0.31
CA LYS A 222 -20.62 16.88 0.32
C LYS A 222 -21.73 17.68 -0.34
N ILE A 223 -22.69 18.11 0.45
CA ILE A 223 -23.76 18.99 -0.01
C ILE A 223 -23.18 20.37 -0.35
N GLY A 224 -23.61 20.97 -1.48
CA GLY A 224 -23.25 22.35 -1.86
C GLY A 224 -21.90 22.53 -2.56
N VAL A 225 -21.24 21.47 -3.00
CA VAL A 225 -20.01 21.58 -3.81
C VAL A 225 -20.38 21.88 -5.27
N MET A 226 -20.18 23.13 -5.71
CA MET A 226 -20.47 23.55 -7.10
C MET A 226 -19.30 23.25 -8.07
N PHE A 227 -18.05 23.13 -7.57
CA PHE A 227 -16.86 22.87 -8.38
C PHE A 227 -15.99 21.80 -7.73
N GLY A 228 -15.42 20.90 -8.55
CA GLY A 228 -14.59 19.77 -8.12
C GLY A 228 -15.42 18.54 -7.78
N SER A 229 -14.78 17.50 -7.17
CA SER A 229 -15.47 16.28 -6.76
C SER A 229 -16.21 16.50 -5.44
N PRO A 230 -17.53 16.24 -5.37
CA PRO A 230 -18.27 16.28 -4.12
C PRO A 230 -17.90 15.13 -3.17
N GLU A 231 -17.34 14.05 -3.70
CA GLU A 231 -17.04 12.86 -2.94
C GLU A 231 -15.97 13.09 -1.86
N THR A 232 -16.21 12.59 -0.68
CA THR A 232 -15.26 12.61 0.44
C THR A 232 -15.37 11.32 1.24
N THR A 233 -14.27 10.93 1.88
CA THR A 233 -14.25 9.79 2.81
C THR A 233 -14.72 10.21 4.19
N THR A 234 -15.28 9.25 4.99
CA THR A 234 -15.73 9.49 6.37
C THR A 234 -14.55 9.64 7.34
N GLY A 235 -14.81 10.06 8.59
CA GLY A 235 -13.76 10.17 9.62
C GLY A 235 -12.90 11.42 9.53
N GLY A 236 -13.31 12.43 8.74
CA GLY A 236 -12.58 13.69 8.58
C GLY A 236 -11.35 13.58 7.68
N ASN A 237 -10.37 14.47 7.91
CA ASN A 237 -9.19 14.56 7.03
C ASN A 237 -7.96 13.80 7.58
N ALA A 238 -7.97 13.34 8.82
CA ALA A 238 -6.80 12.77 9.47
C ALA A 238 -6.23 11.58 8.68
N LEU A 239 -7.08 10.63 8.29
CA LEU A 239 -6.65 9.45 7.55
C LEU A 239 -6.01 9.80 6.20
N LYS A 240 -6.50 10.82 5.50
CA LYS A 240 -5.91 11.31 4.24
C LYS A 240 -4.46 11.77 4.41
N PHE A 241 -4.10 12.33 5.58
CA PHE A 241 -2.74 12.77 5.88
C PHE A 241 -1.86 11.61 6.35
N TYR A 242 -2.36 10.77 7.26
CA TYR A 242 -1.59 9.67 7.87
C TYR A 242 -1.37 8.49 6.92
N ALA A 243 -2.32 8.15 6.06
CA ALA A 243 -2.15 7.09 5.09
C ALA A 243 -0.95 7.33 4.18
N SER A 244 -0.11 6.30 4.05
CA SER A 244 1.02 6.28 3.10
C SER A 244 0.56 5.89 1.70
N VAL A 245 -0.44 5.03 1.61
CA VAL A 245 -1.08 4.60 0.36
C VAL A 245 -2.58 4.80 0.50
N ARG A 246 -3.22 5.32 -0.56
CA ARG A 246 -4.67 5.47 -0.67
C ARG A 246 -5.13 4.89 -2.00
N LEU A 247 -6.04 3.93 -1.94
CA LEU A 247 -6.59 3.19 -3.06
C LEU A 247 -8.07 3.54 -3.24
N ASP A 248 -8.41 4.13 -4.40
CA ASP A 248 -9.79 4.36 -4.83
C ASP A 248 -10.20 3.18 -5.72
N ILE A 249 -11.08 2.31 -5.20
CA ILE A 249 -11.58 1.12 -5.90
C ILE A 249 -12.99 1.33 -6.40
N ARG A 250 -13.21 1.09 -7.70
CA ARG A 250 -14.50 1.30 -8.37
C ARG A 250 -14.83 0.15 -9.31
N ARG A 251 -16.08 -0.28 -9.30
CA ARG A 251 -16.62 -1.16 -10.33
C ARG A 251 -16.79 -0.36 -11.62
N ILE A 252 -16.23 -0.87 -12.72
CA ILE A 252 -16.32 -0.25 -14.05
C ILE A 252 -17.19 -1.02 -15.03
N ALA A 253 -17.34 -2.35 -14.84
CA ALA A 253 -18.20 -3.20 -15.67
C ALA A 253 -18.66 -4.41 -14.87
N GLN A 254 -19.72 -5.05 -15.31
CA GLN A 254 -20.15 -6.37 -14.89
C GLN A 254 -19.60 -7.42 -15.85
N ILE A 255 -19.15 -8.54 -15.30
CA ILE A 255 -18.77 -9.72 -16.07
C ILE A 255 -19.96 -10.66 -16.10
N LYS A 256 -20.34 -11.08 -17.30
CA LYS A 256 -21.45 -12.01 -17.50
C LYS A 256 -20.92 -13.32 -18.09
N ASP A 257 -21.43 -14.40 -17.58
CA ASP A 257 -21.29 -15.71 -18.18
C ASP A 257 -22.66 -16.10 -18.71
N SER A 258 -22.81 -16.13 -20.04
CA SER A 258 -24.13 -16.23 -20.72
C SER A 258 -25.04 -15.06 -20.29
N ASP A 259 -26.14 -15.32 -19.56
CA ASP A 259 -27.09 -14.31 -19.09
C ASP A 259 -26.89 -13.92 -17.61
N GLU A 260 -26.07 -14.66 -16.87
CA GLU A 260 -25.86 -14.43 -15.44
C GLU A 260 -24.61 -13.55 -15.17
N VAL A 261 -24.73 -12.67 -14.17
CA VAL A 261 -23.61 -11.85 -13.72
C VAL A 261 -22.72 -12.72 -12.84
N SER A 262 -21.51 -13.03 -13.32
CA SER A 262 -20.52 -13.89 -12.64
C SER A 262 -19.47 -13.11 -11.86
N GLY A 263 -19.34 -11.81 -12.11
CA GLY A 263 -18.33 -10.98 -11.43
C GLY A 263 -18.39 -9.52 -11.84
N ASN A 264 -17.40 -8.77 -11.39
CA ASN A 264 -17.21 -7.36 -11.71
C ASN A 264 -15.79 -7.10 -12.20
N ARG A 265 -15.65 -6.29 -13.23
CA ARG A 265 -14.39 -5.62 -13.57
C ARG A 265 -14.24 -4.42 -12.66
N VAL A 266 -13.15 -4.36 -11.91
CA VAL A 266 -12.85 -3.26 -11.00
C VAL A 266 -11.62 -2.50 -11.45
N LYS A 267 -11.60 -1.23 -11.11
CA LYS A 267 -10.48 -0.31 -11.34
C LYS A 267 -10.03 0.23 -10.00
N VAL A 268 -8.75 0.10 -9.71
CA VAL A 268 -8.10 0.65 -8.52
C VAL A 268 -7.15 1.76 -8.95
N LYS A 269 -7.42 2.98 -8.49
CA LYS A 269 -6.53 4.13 -8.69
C LYS A 269 -5.74 4.38 -7.42
N ILE A 270 -4.43 4.45 -7.53
CA ILE A 270 -3.53 4.80 -6.44
C ILE A 270 -3.46 6.32 -6.34
N VAL A 271 -4.33 6.93 -5.52
CA VAL A 271 -4.42 8.40 -5.41
C VAL A 271 -3.35 9.02 -4.54
N LYS A 272 -2.73 8.23 -3.67
CA LYS A 272 -1.59 8.62 -2.85
C LYS A 272 -0.66 7.44 -2.69
N ASN A 273 0.63 7.69 -2.87
CA ASN A 273 1.68 6.71 -2.63
C ASN A 273 2.94 7.43 -2.14
N LYS A 274 3.42 7.06 -0.94
CA LYS A 274 4.66 7.61 -0.36
C LYS A 274 5.86 6.70 -0.55
N VAL A 275 5.67 5.52 -1.17
CA VAL A 275 6.73 4.52 -1.35
C VAL A 275 7.12 4.29 -2.81
N ALA A 276 6.30 4.81 -3.74
CA ALA A 276 6.55 4.79 -5.19
C ALA A 276 5.74 5.92 -5.87
N PRO A 277 5.92 6.19 -7.18
CA PRO A 277 5.14 7.19 -7.89
C PRO A 277 3.63 6.91 -7.82
N PRO A 278 2.80 7.91 -7.42
CA PRO A 278 1.35 7.76 -7.34
C PRO A 278 0.66 7.83 -8.72
N PHE A 279 -0.68 7.75 -8.70
CA PHE A 279 -1.60 7.92 -9.83
C PHE A 279 -1.60 6.81 -10.86
N ARG A 280 -0.91 5.70 -10.58
CA ARG A 280 -1.02 4.48 -11.36
C ARG A 280 -2.40 3.84 -11.15
N ILE A 281 -2.80 3.04 -12.12
CA ILE A 281 -4.09 2.37 -12.17
C ILE A 281 -3.84 0.89 -12.39
N ALA A 282 -4.62 0.05 -11.71
CA ALA A 282 -4.73 -1.37 -11.99
C ALA A 282 -6.21 -1.72 -12.27
N GLU A 283 -6.44 -2.61 -13.21
CA GLU A 283 -7.77 -3.11 -13.53
C GLU A 283 -7.74 -4.64 -13.51
N PHE A 284 -8.68 -5.25 -12.80
CA PHE A 284 -8.79 -6.70 -12.69
C PHE A 284 -10.22 -7.16 -12.49
N ASP A 285 -10.45 -8.46 -12.70
CA ASP A 285 -11.74 -9.09 -12.50
C ASP A 285 -11.87 -9.58 -11.06
N VAL A 286 -13.01 -9.32 -10.43
CA VAL A 286 -13.42 -9.89 -9.15
C VAL A 286 -14.62 -10.80 -9.41
N MET A 287 -14.40 -12.11 -9.32
CA MET A 287 -15.42 -13.14 -9.57
C MET A 287 -16.20 -13.43 -8.29
N PHE A 288 -17.50 -13.56 -8.40
CA PHE A 288 -18.35 -13.87 -7.24
C PHE A 288 -18.00 -15.23 -6.64
N GLY A 289 -17.79 -15.26 -5.33
CA GLY A 289 -17.43 -16.46 -4.62
C GLY A 289 -15.99 -16.95 -4.81
N GLN A 290 -15.18 -16.29 -5.68
CA GLN A 290 -13.80 -16.67 -5.97
C GLN A 290 -12.78 -15.52 -5.72
N GLY A 291 -13.25 -14.25 -5.74
CA GLY A 291 -12.42 -13.09 -5.55
C GLY A 291 -11.65 -12.67 -6.80
N ILE A 292 -10.42 -12.17 -6.61
CA ILE A 292 -9.59 -11.65 -7.71
C ILE A 292 -9.15 -12.77 -8.64
N SER A 293 -9.41 -12.60 -9.94
CA SER A 293 -9.05 -13.57 -10.98
C SER A 293 -7.59 -13.43 -11.39
N LYS A 294 -6.68 -14.09 -10.67
CA LYS A 294 -5.23 -14.06 -10.93
C LYS A 294 -4.90 -14.44 -12.38
N VAL A 295 -5.48 -15.54 -12.88
CA VAL A 295 -5.25 -16.00 -14.27
C VAL A 295 -5.73 -14.98 -15.30
N GLY A 296 -6.83 -14.27 -15.01
CA GLY A 296 -7.32 -13.21 -15.87
C GLY A 296 -6.32 -12.05 -15.99
N GLU A 297 -5.67 -11.67 -14.90
CA GLU A 297 -4.63 -10.65 -14.90
C GLU A 297 -3.36 -11.10 -15.63
N ILE A 298 -2.94 -12.35 -15.45
CA ILE A 298 -1.78 -12.90 -16.16
C ILE A 298 -1.96 -12.82 -17.66
N ILE A 299 -3.16 -13.11 -18.18
CA ILE A 299 -3.45 -12.97 -19.62
C ILE A 299 -3.40 -11.51 -20.04
N ASP A 300 -4.09 -10.61 -19.31
CA ASP A 300 -4.18 -9.20 -19.67
C ASP A 300 -2.79 -8.53 -19.65
N LEU A 301 -2.04 -8.72 -18.56
CA LEU A 301 -0.67 -8.21 -18.40
C LEU A 301 0.32 -8.89 -19.36
N GLY A 302 0.17 -10.20 -19.58
CA GLY A 302 0.99 -10.93 -20.55
C GLY A 302 0.88 -10.34 -21.95
N VAL A 303 -0.31 -9.91 -22.37
CA VAL A 303 -0.53 -9.21 -23.63
C VAL A 303 0.03 -7.80 -23.58
N GLU A 304 -0.21 -7.06 -22.49
CA GLU A 304 0.28 -5.69 -22.33
C GLU A 304 1.80 -5.59 -22.39
N TYR A 305 2.51 -6.53 -21.74
CA TYR A 305 3.98 -6.57 -21.75
C TYR A 305 4.58 -7.36 -22.92
N GLY A 306 3.75 -7.82 -23.86
CA GLY A 306 4.22 -8.50 -25.09
C GLY A 306 4.74 -9.91 -24.90
N ILE A 307 4.53 -10.50 -23.72
CA ILE A 307 4.90 -11.90 -23.40
C ILE A 307 3.93 -12.85 -24.07
N VAL A 308 2.64 -12.56 -24.03
CA VAL A 308 1.58 -13.28 -24.72
C VAL A 308 1.19 -12.50 -25.97
N LYS A 309 1.25 -13.13 -27.12
CA LYS A 309 0.83 -12.55 -28.39
C LYS A 309 -0.66 -12.77 -28.58
N LYS A 310 -1.39 -11.69 -28.93
CA LYS A 310 -2.80 -11.74 -29.28
C LYS A 310 -2.99 -11.37 -30.76
N ALA A 311 -3.54 -12.30 -31.54
CA ALA A 311 -3.87 -12.10 -32.95
C ALA A 311 -5.36 -12.39 -33.16
N GLY A 312 -6.18 -11.33 -33.27
CA GLY A 312 -7.63 -11.43 -33.28
C GLY A 312 -8.15 -12.04 -31.97
N SER A 313 -8.83 -13.19 -32.05
CA SER A 313 -9.30 -13.94 -30.88
C SER A 313 -8.30 -14.99 -30.35
N TRP A 314 -7.15 -15.18 -31.04
CA TRP A 314 -6.18 -16.20 -30.68
C TRP A 314 -5.06 -15.64 -29.79
N PHE A 315 -4.69 -16.43 -28.80
CA PHE A 315 -3.57 -16.14 -27.89
C PHE A 315 -2.48 -17.18 -28.10
N SER A 316 -1.21 -16.75 -28.05
CA SER A 316 -0.05 -17.61 -28.15
C SER A 316 1.08 -17.14 -27.24
N TYR A 317 1.89 -18.08 -26.78
CA TYR A 317 3.09 -17.85 -26.00
C TYR A 317 4.26 -18.59 -26.64
N GLY A 318 5.30 -17.87 -27.05
CA GLY A 318 6.32 -18.42 -27.93
C GLY A 318 5.69 -18.97 -29.22
N ASP A 319 5.94 -20.23 -29.52
CA ASP A 319 5.38 -20.96 -30.66
C ASP A 319 4.12 -21.75 -30.30
N THR A 320 3.74 -21.78 -29.02
CA THR A 320 2.60 -22.55 -28.53
C THR A 320 1.30 -21.73 -28.59
N LYS A 321 0.25 -22.29 -29.15
CA LYS A 321 -1.10 -21.71 -29.12
C LYS A 321 -1.73 -21.98 -27.76
N LEU A 322 -2.09 -20.93 -27.03
CA LEU A 322 -2.79 -21.05 -25.74
C LEU A 322 -4.29 -21.28 -25.90
N GLY A 323 -4.91 -20.77 -26.97
CA GLY A 323 -6.33 -20.95 -27.21
C GLY A 323 -7.01 -19.79 -27.93
N GLN A 324 -8.30 -19.97 -28.16
CA GLN A 324 -9.17 -18.95 -28.74
C GLN A 324 -10.08 -18.36 -27.67
N GLY A 325 -10.13 -17.04 -27.59
CA GLY A 325 -10.89 -16.31 -26.58
C GLY A 325 -10.22 -16.27 -25.22
N ARG A 326 -10.51 -15.21 -24.45
CA ARG A 326 -9.91 -14.98 -23.12
C ARG A 326 -10.31 -16.08 -22.12
N ASP A 327 -11.56 -16.54 -22.18
CA ASP A 327 -12.09 -17.55 -21.24
C ASP A 327 -11.50 -18.95 -21.51
N GLY A 328 -11.25 -19.30 -22.78
CA GLY A 328 -10.54 -20.53 -23.11
C GLY A 328 -9.10 -20.55 -22.57
N VAL A 329 -8.41 -19.41 -22.67
CA VAL A 329 -7.05 -19.28 -22.11
C VAL A 329 -7.06 -19.25 -20.60
N LYS A 330 -8.08 -18.63 -19.94
CA LYS A 330 -8.25 -18.72 -18.48
C LYS A 330 -8.36 -20.17 -18.02
N GLN A 331 -9.20 -20.97 -18.70
CA GLN A 331 -9.35 -22.38 -18.35
C GLN A 331 -8.04 -23.15 -18.53
N LEU A 332 -7.34 -22.92 -19.65
CA LEU A 332 -6.02 -23.54 -19.88
C LEU A 332 -5.03 -23.22 -18.74
N LEU A 333 -4.97 -21.98 -18.28
CA LEU A 333 -4.04 -21.58 -17.20
C LEU A 333 -4.47 -22.12 -15.83
N LEU A 334 -5.78 -22.30 -15.60
CA LEU A 334 -6.29 -22.98 -14.39
C LEU A 334 -5.89 -24.46 -14.36
N ASP A 335 -5.97 -25.12 -15.53
CA ASP A 335 -5.61 -26.54 -15.69
C ASP A 335 -4.09 -26.77 -15.71
N ASN A 336 -3.29 -25.70 -15.95
CA ASN A 336 -1.83 -25.75 -16.04
C ASN A 336 -1.18 -24.69 -15.12
N PRO A 337 -1.11 -24.92 -13.80
CA PRO A 337 -0.55 -23.97 -12.83
C PRO A 337 0.92 -23.59 -13.12
N GLU A 338 1.73 -24.57 -13.60
CA GLU A 338 3.14 -24.35 -13.95
C GLU A 338 3.31 -23.28 -15.03
N LEU A 339 2.48 -23.34 -16.09
CA LEU A 339 2.48 -22.34 -17.15
C LEU A 339 2.00 -20.97 -16.62
N SER A 340 1.02 -20.97 -15.73
CA SER A 340 0.52 -19.74 -15.07
C SER A 340 1.65 -19.08 -14.26
N ASP A 341 2.38 -19.86 -13.47
CA ASP A 341 3.48 -19.35 -12.64
C ASP A 341 4.67 -18.89 -13.49
N GLU A 342 4.97 -19.58 -14.60
CA GLU A 342 6.00 -19.15 -15.56
C GLU A 342 5.66 -17.79 -16.18
N LEU A 343 4.43 -17.62 -16.66
CA LEU A 343 3.97 -16.34 -17.23
C LEU A 343 4.00 -15.21 -16.20
N GLU A 344 3.56 -15.47 -14.97
CA GLU A 344 3.65 -14.51 -13.87
C GLU A 344 5.10 -14.09 -13.59
N ALA A 345 6.01 -15.06 -13.50
CA ALA A 345 7.44 -14.80 -13.27
C ALA A 345 8.02 -13.92 -14.39
N LYS A 346 7.71 -14.21 -15.66
CA LYS A 346 8.15 -13.40 -16.79
C LYS A 346 7.58 -11.98 -16.78
N ILE A 347 6.30 -11.82 -16.41
CA ILE A 347 5.70 -10.49 -16.26
C ILE A 347 6.45 -9.69 -15.19
N LYS A 348 6.69 -10.30 -14.03
CA LYS A 348 7.44 -9.67 -12.93
C LYS A 348 8.83 -9.24 -13.36
N ALA A 349 9.56 -10.10 -14.05
CA ALA A 349 10.91 -9.81 -14.51
C ALA A 349 10.97 -8.66 -15.53
N VAL A 350 10.05 -8.60 -16.48
CA VAL A 350 9.95 -7.48 -17.43
C VAL A 350 9.70 -6.17 -16.68
N VAL A 351 8.86 -6.18 -15.65
CA VAL A 351 8.53 -5.00 -14.86
C VAL A 351 9.69 -4.55 -13.95
N THR A 352 10.42 -5.49 -13.36
CA THR A 352 11.57 -5.17 -12.48
C THR A 352 12.83 -4.82 -13.26
N GLY A 353 12.84 -5.06 -14.59
CA GLY A 353 14.02 -4.87 -15.43
C GLY A 353 15.09 -5.95 -15.22
N GLU A 354 14.74 -7.05 -14.55
CA GLU A 354 15.58 -8.22 -14.45
C GLU A 354 15.59 -8.93 -15.81
N ASN A 355 16.75 -8.96 -16.46
CA ASN A 355 16.96 -9.78 -17.66
C ASN A 355 16.84 -11.25 -17.26
N ILE A 356 15.70 -11.87 -17.52
CA ILE A 356 15.65 -13.32 -17.59
C ILE A 356 16.46 -13.70 -18.84
N MET A 357 17.72 -14.12 -18.66
CA MET A 357 18.41 -14.86 -19.70
C MET A 357 17.62 -16.16 -19.85
N VAL A 358 16.80 -16.25 -20.86
CA VAL A 358 16.29 -17.51 -21.35
C VAL A 358 17.53 -18.24 -21.89
N GLU A 359 18.06 -19.22 -21.17
CA GLU A 359 18.97 -20.16 -21.77
C GLU A 359 18.25 -20.79 -22.95
N PRO A 360 18.81 -20.75 -24.15
CA PRO A 360 18.25 -21.50 -25.26
C PRO A 360 18.35 -22.97 -24.88
N GLU A 361 17.22 -23.64 -24.77
CA GLU A 361 17.22 -25.11 -24.77
C GLU A 361 17.86 -25.59 -26.09
N ASP A 362 18.99 -26.28 -25.94
CA ASP A 362 19.70 -27.01 -27.02
C ASP A 362 18.86 -28.19 -27.55
#